data_9ca1fc43882e125d45ba034d6a9e47c7
#
_entry.id   9ca1fc43882e125d45ba034d6a9e47c7
#
_cell.length_a   1.000
_cell.length_b   1.000
_cell.length_c   1.000
_cell.angle_alpha   90.00
_cell.angle_beta   90.00
_cell.angle_gamma   90.00
#
_symmetry.space_group_name_H-M   'P 1'
#
loop_
_entity.id
_entity.type
_entity.pdbx_description
1 polymer ?
#
loop_
_entity_poly.entity_id
_entity_poly.type
_entity_poly.pdbx_seq_one_letter_code
_entity_poly.pdbx_strand_id
1 'polypeptide(L)'
;MMQIERLSPDEYAKIYTPQHVFNSVDFTELNRDKAEDLHYLSIHDTKHRFGIILGERNGMLRSPFSAPFGGFTTRGVQTLERMEEAVDLLLAYAAERSLQLVVTLQPLVYDETQLSKWTSVLTRKINVRCTDLNYHVDLQRIADYEQIIDRSARKNLHHAQNVPFNLIKLNSNDLKDVTRAYEVIRRNREERGFPLRMTLEQVWQTVSNVV
;
A
#
# COMPACT_ATOMS: atom_id res chain seq x y z
N MET A 1 -19.46 15.47 -16.23
CA MET A 1 -18.02 15.44 -16.54
C MET A 1 -17.27 15.60 -15.24
N MET A 2 -16.33 14.70 -14.94
CA MET A 2 -15.49 14.80 -13.76
C MET A 2 -14.31 15.77 -14.03
N GLN A 3 -13.69 16.21 -12.94
CA GLN A 3 -12.52 17.07 -12.93
C GLN A 3 -11.46 16.46 -12.00
N ILE A 4 -10.20 16.79 -12.24
CA ILE A 4 -9.09 16.43 -11.38
C ILE A 4 -8.55 17.68 -10.71
N GLU A 5 -8.37 17.64 -9.41
CA GLU A 5 -7.90 18.75 -8.58
C GLU A 5 -6.77 18.28 -7.67
N ARG A 6 -5.78 19.13 -7.49
CA ARG A 6 -4.71 18.90 -6.50
C ARG A 6 -5.08 19.60 -5.20
N LEU A 7 -5.15 18.82 -4.13
CA LEU A 7 -5.49 19.26 -2.78
C LEU A 7 -4.23 19.43 -1.93
N SER A 8 -4.37 20.15 -0.84
CA SER A 8 -3.42 20.08 0.27
C SER A 8 -3.54 18.73 1.01
N PRO A 9 -2.50 18.28 1.75
CA PRO A 9 -2.58 17.06 2.56
C PRO A 9 -3.79 17.04 3.50
N ASP A 10 -4.03 18.16 4.20
CA ASP A 10 -5.13 18.30 5.18
C ASP A 10 -6.52 18.20 4.54
N GLU A 11 -6.70 18.80 3.35
CA GLU A 11 -7.95 18.69 2.60
C GLU A 11 -8.18 17.26 2.12
N TYR A 12 -7.13 16.62 1.60
CA TYR A 12 -7.21 15.22 1.16
C TYR A 12 -7.58 14.29 2.32
N ALA A 13 -6.94 14.42 3.48
CA ALA A 13 -7.22 13.62 4.67
C ALA A 13 -8.66 13.75 5.17
N LYS A 14 -9.26 14.96 5.07
CA LYS A 14 -10.68 15.18 5.43
C LYS A 14 -11.67 14.51 4.48
N ILE A 15 -11.27 14.31 3.22
CA ILE A 15 -12.15 13.79 2.17
C ILE A 15 -12.03 12.27 2.03
N TYR A 16 -10.80 11.75 2.10
CA TYR A 16 -10.51 10.36 1.77
C TYR A 16 -10.00 9.59 2.99
N THR A 17 -10.76 8.57 3.39
CA THR A 17 -10.32 7.60 4.42
C THR A 17 -9.52 6.49 3.74
N PRO A 18 -8.24 6.28 4.07
CA PRO A 18 -7.42 5.26 3.45
C PRO A 18 -7.91 3.85 3.83
N GLN A 19 -7.86 2.92 2.88
CA GLN A 19 -8.17 1.50 3.13
C GLN A 19 -6.99 0.75 3.77
N HIS A 20 -5.79 1.29 3.64
CA HIS A 20 -4.57 0.77 4.23
C HIS A 20 -3.58 1.92 4.49
N VAL A 21 -2.64 1.68 5.37
CA VAL A 21 -1.67 2.68 5.84
C VAL A 21 -0.89 3.38 4.71
N PHE A 22 -0.55 2.66 3.64
CA PHE A 22 0.27 3.21 2.54
C PHE A 22 -0.45 4.26 1.67
N ASN A 23 -1.78 4.37 1.78
CA ASN A 23 -2.58 5.41 1.14
C ASN A 23 -2.98 6.53 2.13
N SER A 24 -2.43 6.54 3.35
CA SER A 24 -2.66 7.62 4.30
C SER A 24 -1.75 8.82 4.01
N VAL A 25 -2.24 10.01 4.39
CA VAL A 25 -1.46 11.23 4.34
C VAL A 25 -0.27 11.14 5.30
N ASP A 26 -0.47 10.63 6.52
CA ASP A 26 0.58 10.53 7.54
C ASP A 26 1.76 9.68 7.05
N PHE A 27 1.48 8.51 6.46
CA PHE A 27 2.53 7.69 5.86
C PHE A 27 3.23 8.40 4.70
N THR A 28 2.47 9.10 3.87
CA THR A 28 3.01 9.84 2.72
C THR A 28 3.93 10.98 3.18
N GLU A 29 3.48 11.79 4.13
CA GLU A 29 4.27 12.91 4.68
C GLU A 29 5.54 12.44 5.40
N LEU A 30 5.47 11.31 6.12
CA LEU A 30 6.64 10.69 6.73
C LEU A 30 7.72 10.28 5.71
N ASN A 31 7.31 10.00 4.47
CA ASN A 31 8.21 9.58 3.38
C ASN A 31 8.44 10.70 2.33
N ARG A 32 8.07 11.93 2.62
CA ARG A 32 8.14 13.07 1.70
C ARG A 32 9.53 13.28 1.10
N ASP A 33 10.58 13.06 1.88
CA ASP A 33 11.99 13.17 1.48
C ASP A 33 12.40 12.25 0.32
N LYS A 34 11.58 11.24 0.01
CA LYS A 34 11.82 10.26 -1.06
C LYS A 34 11.21 10.67 -2.40
N ALA A 35 10.46 11.78 -2.45
CA ALA A 35 9.87 12.34 -3.65
C ALA A 35 10.31 13.80 -3.85
N GLU A 36 10.38 14.24 -5.09
CA GLU A 36 10.65 15.63 -5.47
C GLU A 36 9.40 16.50 -5.22
N ASP A 37 8.21 15.92 -5.51
CA ASP A 37 6.92 16.53 -5.22
C ASP A 37 5.89 15.45 -4.86
N LEU A 38 4.84 15.85 -4.12
CA LEU A 38 3.73 14.98 -3.72
C LEU A 38 2.42 15.54 -4.28
N HIS A 39 1.65 14.69 -4.94
CA HIS A 39 0.39 15.04 -5.55
C HIS A 39 -0.75 14.32 -4.85
N TYR A 40 -1.55 15.07 -4.11
CA TYR A 40 -2.80 14.62 -3.49
C TYR A 40 -3.95 14.96 -4.44
N LEU A 41 -4.34 14.02 -5.29
CA LEU A 41 -5.30 14.27 -6.35
C LEU A 41 -6.69 13.79 -5.97
N SER A 42 -7.66 14.68 -6.15
CA SER A 42 -9.09 14.38 -6.05
C SER A 42 -9.71 14.40 -7.43
N ILE A 43 -10.43 13.34 -7.78
CA ILE A 43 -11.22 13.25 -9.00
C ILE A 43 -12.69 13.26 -8.59
N HIS A 44 -13.41 14.28 -9.05
CA HIS A 44 -14.76 14.61 -8.58
C HIS A 44 -15.66 15.14 -9.70
N ASP A 45 -16.95 15.01 -9.49
CA ASP A 45 -18.01 15.75 -10.19
C ASP A 45 -18.64 16.74 -9.20
N THR A 46 -19.91 16.61 -8.87
CA THR A 46 -20.58 17.30 -7.75
C THR A 46 -20.18 16.72 -6.39
N LYS A 47 -19.48 15.56 -6.36
CA LYS A 47 -18.99 14.86 -5.18
C LYS A 47 -17.60 14.31 -5.43
N HIS A 48 -16.76 14.29 -4.41
CA HIS A 48 -15.48 13.61 -4.47
C HIS A 48 -15.71 12.10 -4.63
N ARG A 49 -15.11 11.49 -5.69
CA ARG A 49 -15.30 10.10 -6.08
C ARG A 49 -14.07 9.25 -5.83
N PHE A 50 -12.93 9.75 -6.28
CA PHE A 50 -11.66 9.04 -6.23
C PHE A 50 -10.55 9.95 -5.75
N GLY A 51 -9.74 9.42 -4.85
CA GLY A 51 -8.49 10.01 -4.44
C GLY A 51 -7.32 9.15 -4.88
N ILE A 52 -6.20 9.76 -5.19
CA ILE A 52 -4.93 9.06 -5.40
C ILE A 52 -3.78 9.95 -4.92
N ILE A 53 -2.84 9.32 -4.21
CA ILE A 53 -1.60 9.98 -3.78
C ILE A 53 -0.48 9.48 -4.68
N LEU A 54 0.29 10.41 -5.25
CA LEU A 54 1.41 10.11 -6.12
C LEU A 54 2.65 10.87 -5.64
N GLY A 55 3.80 10.20 -5.68
CA GLY A 55 5.09 10.87 -5.55
C GLY A 55 5.72 11.06 -6.91
N GLU A 56 6.18 12.28 -7.20
CA GLU A 56 6.97 12.61 -8.37
C GLU A 56 8.45 12.42 -8.08
N ARG A 57 9.13 11.67 -8.96
CA ARG A 57 10.59 11.54 -8.93
C ARG A 57 11.13 11.04 -10.26
N ASN A 58 12.23 11.65 -10.73
CA ASN A 58 12.93 11.24 -11.96
C ASN A 58 11.99 11.14 -13.19
N GLY A 59 11.10 12.10 -13.38
CA GLY A 59 10.15 12.14 -14.49
C GLY A 59 9.00 11.13 -14.40
N MET A 60 8.75 10.56 -13.22
CA MET A 60 7.67 9.59 -12.99
C MET A 60 6.76 10.02 -11.85
N LEU A 61 5.45 9.85 -12.06
CA LEU A 61 4.42 9.86 -11.02
C LEU A 61 4.15 8.42 -10.59
N ARG A 62 4.32 8.11 -9.31
CA ARG A 62 4.16 6.76 -8.76
C ARG A 62 3.15 6.72 -7.62
N SER A 63 2.21 5.79 -7.69
CA SER A 63 1.39 5.38 -6.57
C SER A 63 1.59 3.88 -6.33
N PRO A 64 2.28 3.47 -5.25
CA PRO A 64 2.99 4.28 -4.27
C PRO A 64 4.40 4.68 -4.75
N PHE A 65 5.00 5.65 -4.07
CA PHE A 65 6.42 6.01 -4.32
C PHE A 65 7.40 5.42 -3.27
N SER A 66 6.90 5.01 -2.11
CA SER A 66 7.72 4.48 -1.01
C SER A 66 7.06 3.32 -0.24
N ALA A 67 6.21 2.53 -0.90
CA ALA A 67 5.48 1.42 -0.30
C ALA A 67 5.34 0.26 -1.30
N PRO A 68 4.90 -0.93 -0.86
CA PRO A 68 4.73 -2.07 -1.77
C PRO A 68 3.53 -1.91 -2.72
N PHE A 69 2.46 -1.21 -2.30
CA PHE A 69 1.25 -0.95 -3.08
C PHE A 69 0.56 0.33 -2.64
N GLY A 70 -0.26 0.88 -3.51
CA GLY A 70 -1.04 2.10 -3.33
C GLY A 70 -2.30 2.05 -4.18
N GLY A 71 -2.45 3.01 -5.10
CA GLY A 71 -3.59 3.09 -6.01
C GLY A 71 -4.67 4.03 -5.52
N PHE A 72 -5.89 3.80 -5.97
CA PHE A 72 -7.00 4.70 -5.74
C PHE A 72 -7.69 4.45 -4.39
N THR A 73 -8.06 5.53 -3.71
CA THR A 73 -9.03 5.52 -2.62
C THR A 73 -10.40 5.86 -3.22
N THR A 74 -11.34 4.91 -3.20
CA THR A 74 -12.65 5.05 -3.82
C THR A 74 -13.71 5.39 -2.78
N ARG A 75 -14.54 6.40 -3.03
CA ARG A 75 -15.67 6.75 -2.17
C ARG A 75 -16.98 6.15 -2.68
N GLY A 76 -17.55 5.25 -1.89
CA GLY A 76 -18.78 4.55 -2.23
C GLY A 76 -18.62 3.63 -3.46
N VAL A 77 -19.74 3.08 -3.92
CA VAL A 77 -19.78 2.23 -5.11
C VAL A 77 -19.74 3.08 -6.36
N GLN A 78 -18.81 2.79 -7.26
CA GLN A 78 -18.65 3.52 -8.53
C GLN A 78 -18.88 2.60 -9.73
N THR A 79 -19.31 3.22 -10.84
CA THR A 79 -19.50 2.52 -12.12
C THR A 79 -18.18 2.44 -12.90
N LEU A 80 -18.09 1.52 -13.85
CA LEU A 80 -16.91 1.37 -14.71
C LEU A 80 -16.66 2.62 -15.54
N GLU A 81 -17.69 3.26 -16.05
CA GLU A 81 -17.60 4.48 -16.87
C GLU A 81 -16.93 5.62 -16.09
N ARG A 82 -17.29 5.80 -14.81
CA ARG A 82 -16.65 6.79 -13.95
C ARG A 82 -15.20 6.46 -13.65
N MET A 83 -14.89 5.18 -13.46
CA MET A 83 -13.51 4.74 -13.25
C MET A 83 -12.67 4.94 -14.51
N GLU A 84 -13.24 4.70 -15.69
CA GLU A 84 -12.59 4.98 -16.97
C GLU A 84 -12.31 6.46 -17.16
N GLU A 85 -13.31 7.33 -16.90
CA GLU A 85 -13.14 8.79 -16.94
C GLU A 85 -12.06 9.25 -15.94
N ALA A 86 -11.99 8.65 -14.74
CA ALA A 86 -10.97 8.97 -13.76
C ALA A 86 -9.55 8.60 -14.22
N VAL A 87 -9.39 7.46 -14.88
CA VAL A 87 -8.09 7.06 -15.44
C VAL A 87 -7.69 7.98 -16.60
N ASP A 88 -8.64 8.36 -17.46
CA ASP A 88 -8.36 9.29 -18.57
C ASP A 88 -7.89 10.66 -18.05
N LEU A 89 -8.55 11.19 -17.01
CA LEU A 89 -8.13 12.43 -16.36
C LEU A 89 -6.74 12.32 -15.74
N LEU A 90 -6.44 11.19 -15.10
CA LEU A 90 -5.12 10.97 -14.50
C LEU A 90 -4.01 10.84 -15.56
N LEU A 91 -4.30 10.18 -16.67
CA LEU A 91 -3.37 10.08 -17.81
C LEU A 91 -3.13 11.46 -18.45
N ALA A 92 -4.18 12.27 -18.65
CA ALA A 92 -4.06 13.64 -19.13
C ALA A 92 -3.23 14.50 -18.17
N TYR A 93 -3.49 14.39 -16.87
CA TYR A 93 -2.73 15.10 -15.82
C TYR A 93 -1.23 14.79 -15.87
N ALA A 94 -0.86 13.53 -16.06
CA ALA A 94 0.53 13.10 -16.18
C ALA A 94 1.15 13.59 -17.50
N ALA A 95 0.42 13.50 -18.63
CA ALA A 95 0.87 13.91 -19.96
C ALA A 95 1.14 15.41 -20.03
N GLU A 96 0.27 16.26 -19.47
CA GLU A 96 0.45 17.71 -19.41
C GLU A 96 1.75 18.13 -18.71
N ARG A 97 2.26 17.27 -17.82
CA ARG A 97 3.51 17.47 -17.07
C ARG A 97 4.70 16.74 -17.66
N SER A 98 4.51 16.03 -18.78
CA SER A 98 5.52 15.16 -19.40
C SER A 98 6.06 14.09 -18.46
N LEU A 99 5.21 13.57 -17.55
CA LEU A 99 5.55 12.56 -16.56
C LEU A 99 5.00 11.18 -16.94
N GLN A 100 5.75 10.13 -16.66
CA GLN A 100 5.29 8.74 -16.78
C GLN A 100 4.49 8.33 -15.55
N LEU A 101 3.32 7.71 -15.75
CA LEU A 101 2.47 7.22 -14.68
C LEU A 101 2.76 5.74 -14.36
N VAL A 102 2.96 5.43 -13.08
CA VAL A 102 3.06 4.05 -12.58
C VAL A 102 2.14 3.88 -11.39
N VAL A 103 1.21 2.93 -11.48
CA VAL A 103 0.28 2.60 -10.39
C VAL A 103 0.45 1.13 -10.01
N THR A 104 0.71 0.86 -8.74
CA THR A 104 0.73 -0.50 -8.18
C THR A 104 -0.49 -0.67 -7.29
N LEU A 105 -1.45 -1.46 -7.73
CA LEU A 105 -2.67 -1.71 -6.96
C LEU A 105 -2.39 -2.57 -5.73
N GLN A 106 -3.22 -2.38 -4.71
CA GLN A 106 -3.24 -3.21 -3.51
C GLN A 106 -3.74 -4.62 -3.81
N PRO A 107 -3.44 -5.62 -2.94
CA PRO A 107 -4.02 -6.96 -3.04
C PRO A 107 -5.56 -6.94 -2.96
N LEU A 108 -6.23 -7.87 -3.67
CA LEU A 108 -7.70 -7.96 -3.72
C LEU A 108 -8.37 -8.08 -2.34
N VAL A 109 -7.67 -8.64 -1.35
CA VAL A 109 -8.16 -8.80 0.02
C VAL A 109 -8.62 -7.49 0.69
N TYR A 110 -8.12 -6.33 0.23
CA TYR A 110 -8.50 -5.02 0.79
C TYR A 110 -9.88 -4.53 0.29
N ASP A 111 -10.22 -4.81 -0.97
CA ASP A 111 -11.53 -4.50 -1.56
C ASP A 111 -11.68 -5.26 -2.88
N GLU A 112 -12.17 -6.48 -2.80
CA GLU A 112 -12.29 -7.38 -3.95
C GLU A 112 -13.11 -6.77 -5.09
N THR A 113 -14.24 -6.15 -4.77
CA THR A 113 -15.16 -5.63 -5.77
C THR A 113 -14.58 -4.43 -6.53
N GLN A 114 -14.05 -3.45 -5.84
CA GLN A 114 -13.50 -2.23 -6.48
C GLN A 114 -12.18 -2.52 -7.17
N LEU A 115 -11.33 -3.36 -6.58
CA LEU A 115 -10.04 -3.72 -7.18
C LEU A 115 -10.19 -4.53 -8.46
N SER A 116 -11.18 -5.42 -8.54
CA SER A 116 -11.50 -6.13 -9.78
C SER A 116 -11.89 -5.15 -10.90
N LYS A 117 -12.69 -4.13 -10.57
CA LYS A 117 -13.05 -3.06 -11.52
C LYS A 117 -11.83 -2.22 -11.91
N TRP A 118 -11.03 -1.76 -10.94
CA TRP A 118 -9.80 -1.00 -11.22
C TRP A 118 -8.83 -1.78 -12.09
N THR A 119 -8.62 -3.06 -11.81
CA THR A 119 -7.80 -3.94 -12.64
C THR A 119 -8.32 -4.00 -14.06
N SER A 120 -9.63 -4.20 -14.23
CA SER A 120 -10.27 -4.25 -15.55
C SER A 120 -10.13 -2.94 -16.34
N VAL A 121 -10.30 -1.78 -15.69
CA VAL A 121 -10.18 -0.47 -16.34
C VAL A 121 -8.71 -0.18 -16.69
N LEU A 122 -7.80 -0.34 -15.74
CA LEU A 122 -6.39 -0.01 -15.93
C LEU A 122 -5.74 -0.89 -17.00
N THR A 123 -6.00 -2.20 -17.01
CA THR A 123 -5.40 -3.11 -18.01
C THR A 123 -5.83 -2.82 -19.45
N ARG A 124 -6.95 -2.11 -19.64
CA ARG A 124 -7.40 -1.65 -20.98
C ARG A 124 -6.78 -0.34 -21.41
N LYS A 125 -6.29 0.47 -20.48
CA LYS A 125 -5.81 1.84 -20.75
C LYS A 125 -4.30 2.02 -20.62
N ILE A 126 -3.66 1.20 -19.79
CA ILE A 126 -2.21 1.24 -19.56
C ILE A 126 -1.59 -0.15 -19.62
N ASN A 127 -0.29 -0.20 -19.92
CA ASN A 127 0.43 -1.47 -20.01
C ASN A 127 0.63 -2.08 -18.62
N VAL A 128 0.32 -3.37 -18.48
CA VAL A 128 0.66 -4.16 -17.29
C VAL A 128 2.14 -4.46 -17.32
N ARG A 129 2.86 -3.99 -16.29
CA ARG A 129 4.31 -4.21 -16.16
C ARG A 129 4.63 -5.55 -15.49
N CYS A 130 3.93 -5.88 -14.43
CA CYS A 130 4.05 -7.15 -13.71
C CYS A 130 2.75 -7.46 -12.97
N THR A 131 2.57 -8.74 -12.66
CA THR A 131 1.48 -9.22 -11.79
C THR A 131 2.09 -10.13 -10.75
N ASP A 132 1.97 -9.73 -9.48
CA ASP A 132 2.47 -10.50 -8.34
C ASP A 132 1.35 -11.35 -7.74
N LEU A 133 1.70 -12.58 -7.32
CA LEU A 133 0.79 -13.43 -6.57
C LEU A 133 0.86 -13.06 -5.09
N ASN A 134 -0.30 -12.79 -4.50
CA ASN A 134 -0.44 -12.53 -3.08
C ASN A 134 -1.05 -13.72 -2.36
N TYR A 135 -0.42 -14.15 -1.28
CA TYR A 135 -0.91 -15.22 -0.43
C TYR A 135 -1.34 -14.63 0.91
N HIS A 136 -2.49 -15.03 1.38
CA HIS A 136 -3.01 -14.62 2.70
C HIS A 136 -3.68 -15.81 3.40
N VAL A 137 -3.80 -15.71 4.70
CA VAL A 137 -4.51 -16.69 5.54
C VAL A 137 -5.77 -16.03 6.07
N ASP A 138 -6.92 -16.64 5.79
CA ASP A 138 -8.19 -16.22 6.37
C ASP A 138 -8.21 -16.57 7.86
N LEU A 139 -8.09 -15.57 8.72
CA LEU A 139 -8.07 -15.75 10.15
C LEU A 139 -9.41 -16.22 10.73
N GLN A 140 -10.52 -16.06 10.02
CA GLN A 140 -11.82 -16.61 10.43
C GLN A 140 -11.82 -18.15 10.39
N ARG A 141 -10.95 -18.74 9.57
CA ARG A 141 -10.78 -20.17 9.41
C ARG A 141 -9.56 -20.73 10.15
N ILE A 142 -8.97 -19.97 11.07
CA ILE A 142 -7.76 -20.38 11.77
C ILE A 142 -7.95 -21.66 12.59
N ALA A 143 -9.17 -21.90 13.09
CA ALA A 143 -9.52 -23.12 13.83
C ALA A 143 -9.40 -24.39 12.96
N ASP A 144 -9.64 -24.25 11.65
CA ASP A 144 -9.57 -25.35 10.69
C ASP A 144 -8.23 -25.39 9.94
N TYR A 145 -7.26 -24.55 10.35
CA TYR A 145 -6.02 -24.32 9.59
C TYR A 145 -5.29 -25.61 9.27
N GLU A 146 -5.16 -26.54 10.20
CA GLU A 146 -4.50 -27.82 9.97
C GLU A 146 -5.20 -28.71 8.94
N GLN A 147 -6.51 -28.53 8.75
CA GLN A 147 -7.30 -29.31 7.79
C GLN A 147 -7.18 -28.76 6.37
N ILE A 148 -7.00 -27.43 6.23
CA ILE A 148 -6.97 -26.75 4.93
C ILE A 148 -5.59 -26.63 4.32
N ILE A 149 -4.51 -26.75 5.11
CA ILE A 149 -3.13 -26.73 4.60
C ILE A 149 -2.74 -28.07 3.99
N ASP A 150 -1.80 -28.05 3.06
CA ASP A 150 -1.30 -29.26 2.43
C ASP A 150 -0.50 -30.14 3.43
N ARG A 151 -0.25 -31.37 3.04
CA ARG A 151 0.44 -32.37 3.88
C ARG A 151 1.85 -31.91 4.31
N SER A 152 2.57 -31.24 3.42
CA SER A 152 3.96 -30.80 3.69
C SER A 152 3.97 -29.64 4.67
N ALA A 153 3.07 -28.68 4.51
CA ALA A 153 2.89 -27.57 5.44
C ALA A 153 2.46 -28.06 6.83
N ARG A 154 1.55 -29.04 6.90
CA ARG A 154 1.11 -29.67 8.17
C ARG A 154 2.27 -30.34 8.89
N LYS A 155 3.10 -31.10 8.18
CA LYS A 155 4.29 -31.72 8.76
C LYS A 155 5.25 -30.67 9.33
N ASN A 156 5.47 -29.59 8.61
CA ASN A 156 6.33 -28.48 9.06
C ASN A 156 5.73 -27.76 10.29
N LEU A 157 4.41 -27.55 10.29
CA LEU A 157 3.70 -26.97 11.45
C LEU A 157 3.89 -27.84 12.70
N HIS A 158 3.64 -29.15 12.63
CA HIS A 158 3.83 -30.06 13.74
C HIS A 158 5.30 -30.09 14.20
N HIS A 159 6.26 -30.02 13.28
CA HIS A 159 7.66 -29.93 13.65
C HIS A 159 7.95 -28.61 14.40
N ALA A 160 7.43 -27.50 13.92
CA ALA A 160 7.62 -26.20 14.56
C ALA A 160 6.95 -26.13 15.96
N GLN A 161 5.78 -26.74 16.12
CA GLN A 161 5.07 -26.81 17.41
C GLN A 161 5.87 -27.59 18.50
N ASN A 162 6.71 -28.52 18.08
CA ASN A 162 7.57 -29.30 18.98
C ASN A 162 8.88 -28.57 19.34
N VAL A 163 9.18 -27.43 18.73
CA VAL A 163 10.33 -26.61 19.09
C VAL A 163 9.95 -25.67 20.24
N PRO A 164 10.65 -25.70 21.38
CA PRO A 164 10.36 -24.78 22.47
C PRO A 164 10.71 -23.35 22.06
N PHE A 165 9.72 -22.46 22.03
CA PHE A 165 9.91 -21.04 21.79
C PHE A 165 9.00 -20.21 22.70
N ASN A 166 9.42 -18.99 22.99
CA ASN A 166 8.64 -18.01 23.71
C ASN A 166 8.17 -16.91 22.75
N LEU A 167 6.86 -16.72 22.64
CA LEU A 167 6.30 -15.57 21.92
C LEU A 167 6.32 -14.36 22.85
N ILE A 168 7.02 -13.30 22.44
CA ILE A 168 7.08 -12.03 23.17
C ILE A 168 6.39 -10.98 22.31
N LYS A 169 5.33 -10.36 22.84
CA LYS A 169 4.71 -9.19 22.24
C LYS A 169 5.48 -7.95 22.71
N LEU A 170 6.16 -7.30 21.78
CA LEU A 170 6.87 -6.06 22.04
C LEU A 170 5.91 -4.85 22.01
N ASN A 171 6.25 -3.80 22.76
CA ASN A 171 5.48 -2.58 22.83
C ASN A 171 5.98 -1.61 21.72
N SER A 172 5.13 -1.30 20.75
CA SER A 172 5.44 -0.36 19.67
C SER A 172 5.66 1.09 20.15
N ASN A 173 5.23 1.42 21.35
CA ASN A 173 5.41 2.74 21.98
C ASN A 173 6.67 2.83 22.86
N ASP A 174 7.47 1.77 22.93
CA ASP A 174 8.74 1.75 23.65
C ASP A 174 9.91 1.60 22.68
N LEU A 175 10.76 2.63 22.59
CA LEU A 175 11.92 2.64 21.71
C LEU A 175 12.87 1.47 21.95
N LYS A 176 12.98 0.97 23.20
CA LYS A 176 13.83 -0.20 23.50
C LYS A 176 13.29 -1.46 22.84
N ASP A 177 11.97 -1.67 22.88
CA ASP A 177 11.31 -2.79 22.27
C ASP A 177 11.38 -2.71 20.72
N VAL A 178 11.16 -1.51 20.16
CA VAL A 178 11.31 -1.27 18.72
C VAL A 178 12.77 -1.50 18.28
N THR A 179 13.75 -1.02 19.06
CA THR A 179 15.17 -1.27 18.79
C THR A 179 15.46 -2.77 18.79
N ARG A 180 14.95 -3.51 19.78
CA ARG A 180 15.13 -4.98 19.86
C ARG A 180 14.58 -5.69 18.61
N ALA A 181 13.38 -5.32 18.17
CA ALA A 181 12.77 -5.87 16.95
C ALA A 181 13.61 -5.51 15.70
N TYR A 182 14.02 -4.26 15.59
CA TYR A 182 14.84 -3.75 14.48
C TYR A 182 16.16 -4.52 14.36
N GLU A 183 16.88 -4.73 15.46
CA GLU A 183 18.17 -5.43 15.45
C GLU A 183 18.04 -6.90 15.02
N VAL A 184 16.95 -7.58 15.40
CA VAL A 184 16.68 -8.95 14.96
C VAL A 184 16.44 -8.99 13.45
N ILE A 185 15.62 -8.08 12.93
CA ILE A 185 15.33 -7.99 11.50
C ILE A 185 16.58 -7.60 10.72
N ARG A 186 17.35 -6.60 11.19
CA ARG A 186 18.58 -6.13 10.57
C ARG A 186 19.57 -7.26 10.41
N ARG A 187 19.88 -7.99 11.50
CA ARG A 187 20.80 -9.13 11.49
C ARG A 187 20.37 -10.21 10.51
N ASN A 188 19.12 -10.62 10.55
CA ASN A 188 18.58 -11.64 9.64
C ASN A 188 18.71 -11.24 8.16
N ARG A 189 18.49 -9.95 7.86
CA ARG A 189 18.62 -9.42 6.50
C ARG A 189 20.08 -9.36 6.04
N GLU A 190 20.98 -8.92 6.91
CA GLU A 190 22.42 -8.86 6.63
C GLU A 190 23.02 -10.25 6.38
N GLU A 191 22.69 -11.24 7.24
CA GLU A 191 23.12 -12.63 7.08
C GLU A 191 22.67 -13.26 5.75
N ARG A 192 21.56 -12.78 5.18
CA ARG A 192 21.03 -13.22 3.88
C ARG A 192 21.56 -12.40 2.70
N GLY A 193 22.43 -11.43 2.91
CA GLY A 193 22.95 -10.55 1.86
C GLY A 193 21.95 -9.48 1.36
N PHE A 194 20.85 -9.24 2.09
CA PHE A 194 19.82 -8.24 1.76
C PHE A 194 19.71 -7.21 2.89
N PRO A 195 20.63 -6.25 3.00
CA PRO A 195 20.63 -5.31 4.10
C PRO A 195 19.31 -4.52 4.20
N LEU A 196 18.90 -4.22 5.41
CA LEU A 196 17.69 -3.43 5.67
C LEU A 196 17.93 -1.99 5.20
N ARG A 197 17.04 -1.48 4.35
CA ARG A 197 17.15 -0.12 3.80
C ARG A 197 16.64 0.96 4.76
N MET A 198 15.70 0.61 5.65
CA MET A 198 15.18 1.53 6.66
C MET A 198 16.15 1.62 7.84
N THR A 199 16.36 2.83 8.34
CA THR A 199 17.09 3.06 9.58
C THR A 199 16.19 2.80 10.80
N LEU A 200 16.77 2.64 11.98
CA LEU A 200 16.00 2.52 13.23
C LEU A 200 15.08 3.72 13.43
N GLU A 201 15.57 4.92 13.15
CA GLU A 201 14.78 6.15 13.25
C GLU A 201 13.56 6.12 12.33
N GLN A 202 13.72 5.72 11.09
CA GLN A 202 12.59 5.59 10.14
C GLN A 202 11.57 4.55 10.61
N VAL A 203 12.00 3.42 11.19
CA VAL A 203 11.09 2.43 11.76
C VAL A 203 10.37 3.01 12.97
N TRP A 204 11.10 3.67 13.87
CA TRP A 204 10.50 4.31 15.04
C TRP A 204 9.44 5.34 14.66
N GLN A 205 9.76 6.25 13.73
CA GLN A 205 8.83 7.25 13.23
C GLN A 205 7.58 6.61 12.60
N THR A 206 7.74 5.51 11.88
CA THR A 206 6.61 4.79 11.28
C THR A 206 5.68 4.23 12.35
N VAL A 207 6.20 3.50 13.35
CA VAL A 207 5.36 2.86 14.38
C VAL A 207 4.77 3.85 15.36
N SER A 208 5.41 5.03 15.54
CA SER A 208 4.92 6.06 16.48
C SER A 208 3.88 7.00 15.88
N ASN A 209 3.92 7.25 14.56
CA ASN A 209 3.11 8.29 13.93
C ASN A 209 2.07 7.75 12.95
N VAL A 210 2.19 6.50 12.50
CA VAL A 210 1.37 5.97 11.40
C VAL A 210 0.64 4.67 11.76
N VAL A 211 1.13 3.89 12.70
CA VAL A 211 0.59 2.60 13.17
C VAL A 211 0.16 2.72 14.63
#